data_92580e344c9b6cf3c20cca4cd690193a
#
_entry.id   92580e344c9b6cf3c20cca4cd690193a
#
_cell.length_a   1.000
_cell.length_b   1.000
_cell.length_c   1.000
_cell.angle_alpha   90.00
_cell.angle_beta   90.00
_cell.angle_gamma   90.00
#
_symmetry.space_group_name_H-M   'P 1'
#
loop_
_entity.id
_entity.type
_entity.pdbx_description
1 polymer ?
#
loop_
_entity_poly.entity_id
_entity_poly.type
_entity_poly.pdbx_seq_one_letter_code
_entity_poly.pdbx_strand_id
1 'polypeptide(L)'
;ETPEITSVETPYIYPYGTLVKAGQEITFTGKGFGTDKNSVTVTFEGISVPVTVKEITTTSITVTVPQGFNGGKVTMVFEGIAQPVESDMLQPLPVDGDISQYVLMNYKQPFEYVKEGGDKGFHKKGEWAKAAYWIVQNSNLTAGEGGAAVDLAFKTKYGDGSDAGLALQTDWGFDNPKNDGKVYQTSHLQKGKYKLTAHVYEYDGRGFTGYVAV
;
A
#
# COMPACT_ATOMS: atom_id res chain seq x y z
N GLU A 1 -12.50 -8.63 32.44
CA GLU A 1 -11.30 -8.52 31.60
C GLU A 1 -11.09 -7.06 31.22
N THR A 2 -9.86 -6.59 31.30
CA THR A 2 -9.56 -5.19 30.90
C THR A 2 -9.66 -5.03 29.39
N PRO A 3 -10.43 -4.06 28.89
CA PRO A 3 -10.52 -3.81 27.45
C PRO A 3 -9.18 -3.40 26.84
N GLU A 4 -8.91 -3.89 25.63
CA GLU A 4 -7.71 -3.57 24.86
C GLU A 4 -8.00 -3.64 23.36
N ILE A 5 -7.55 -2.65 22.59
CA ILE A 5 -7.57 -2.66 21.13
C ILE A 5 -6.25 -3.23 20.63
N THR A 6 -6.30 -4.24 19.78
CA THR A 6 -5.10 -4.86 19.18
C THR A 6 -4.89 -4.51 17.72
N SER A 7 -5.97 -4.24 17.00
CA SER A 7 -5.90 -3.83 15.58
C SER A 7 -7.16 -3.10 15.14
N VAL A 8 -7.08 -2.49 13.96
CA VAL A 8 -8.22 -1.87 13.27
C VAL A 8 -8.30 -2.44 11.87
N GLU A 9 -9.43 -3.03 11.53
CA GLU A 9 -9.69 -3.58 10.20
C GLU A 9 -10.31 -2.53 9.30
N THR A 10 -9.68 -2.28 8.17
CA THR A 10 -10.13 -1.40 7.10
C THR A 10 -9.94 -2.09 5.75
N PRO A 11 -10.68 -1.71 4.69
CA PRO A 11 -10.47 -2.29 3.36
C PRO A 11 -9.15 -1.87 2.69
N TYR A 12 -8.40 -0.94 3.28
CA TYR A 12 -7.16 -0.46 2.71
C TYR A 12 -5.95 -1.25 3.20
N ILE A 13 -5.03 -1.55 2.29
CA ILE A 13 -3.73 -2.14 2.63
C ILE A 13 -2.70 -1.03 2.57
N TYR A 14 -2.17 -0.65 3.74
CA TYR A 14 -1.17 0.39 3.86
C TYR A 14 -0.15 -0.01 4.93
N PRO A 15 1.14 -0.16 4.58
CA PRO A 15 2.14 -0.70 5.50
C PRO A 15 2.62 0.31 6.55
N TYR A 16 2.31 1.59 6.37
CA TYR A 16 2.78 2.66 7.25
C TYR A 16 1.71 3.19 8.20
N GLY A 17 0.58 2.53 8.28
CA GLY A 17 -0.50 2.92 9.18
C GLY A 17 -1.87 2.39 8.77
N THR A 18 -2.88 2.81 9.48
CA THR A 18 -4.26 2.42 9.24
C THR A 18 -5.00 3.53 8.51
N LEU A 19 -5.40 3.27 7.25
CA LEU A 19 -6.17 4.23 6.46
C LEU A 19 -7.67 4.03 6.68
N VAL A 20 -8.37 5.15 6.82
CA VAL A 20 -9.83 5.17 6.96
C VAL A 20 -10.44 6.27 6.08
N LYS A 21 -11.70 6.10 5.72
CA LYS A 21 -12.45 7.08 4.94
C LYS A 21 -13.75 7.43 5.66
N ALA A 22 -14.09 8.71 5.72
CA ALA A 22 -15.35 9.16 6.29
C ALA A 22 -16.55 8.46 5.64
N GLY A 23 -17.49 8.02 6.46
CA GLY A 23 -18.64 7.23 6.06
C GLY A 23 -18.40 5.72 5.89
N GLN A 24 -17.18 5.28 6.03
CA GLN A 24 -16.80 3.87 5.97
C GLN A 24 -17.00 3.18 7.32
N GLU A 25 -17.38 1.91 7.28
CA GLU A 25 -17.33 1.04 8.46
C GLU A 25 -15.92 0.53 8.70
N ILE A 26 -15.51 0.59 9.96
CA ILE A 26 -14.26 0.01 10.44
C ILE A 26 -14.55 -0.85 11.66
N THR A 27 -13.72 -1.87 11.87
CA THR A 27 -13.85 -2.78 13.02
C THR A 27 -12.57 -2.74 13.85
N PHE A 28 -12.73 -2.38 15.11
CA PHE A 28 -11.67 -2.52 16.10
C PHE A 28 -11.68 -3.94 16.62
N THR A 29 -10.55 -4.60 16.57
CA THR A 29 -10.34 -5.93 17.11
C THR A 29 -9.56 -5.84 18.42
N GLY A 30 -9.92 -6.69 19.38
CA GLY A 30 -9.30 -6.65 20.69
C GLY A 30 -9.86 -7.68 21.65
N LYS A 31 -9.98 -7.31 22.91
CA LYS A 31 -10.56 -8.16 23.97
C LYS A 31 -11.27 -7.30 25.01
N GLY A 32 -12.12 -7.95 25.82
CA GLY A 32 -12.75 -7.34 26.96
C GLY A 32 -13.83 -6.29 26.65
N PHE A 33 -14.33 -6.23 25.42
CA PHE A 33 -15.27 -5.18 25.00
C PHE A 33 -16.69 -5.39 25.52
N GLY A 34 -17.03 -6.60 25.95
CA GLY A 34 -18.41 -6.92 26.32
C GLY A 34 -19.32 -7.14 25.13
N THR A 35 -20.62 -7.09 25.34
CA THR A 35 -21.62 -7.32 24.27
C THR A 35 -22.73 -6.26 24.25
N ASP A 36 -22.71 -5.31 25.20
CA ASP A 36 -23.69 -4.24 25.26
C ASP A 36 -23.15 -2.96 24.59
N LYS A 37 -23.79 -2.56 23.51
CA LYS A 37 -23.43 -1.33 22.77
C LYS A 37 -23.57 -0.06 23.60
N ASN A 38 -24.45 -0.07 24.59
CA ASN A 38 -24.70 1.10 25.41
C ASN A 38 -23.65 1.26 26.53
N SER A 39 -22.85 0.23 26.78
CA SER A 39 -21.80 0.25 27.82
C SER A 39 -20.48 0.87 27.30
N VAL A 40 -20.40 1.26 26.05
CA VAL A 40 -19.19 1.86 25.48
C VAL A 40 -19.50 3.15 24.74
N THR A 41 -18.70 4.16 24.99
CA THR A 41 -18.70 5.44 24.26
C THR A 41 -17.46 5.50 23.37
N VAL A 42 -17.65 5.69 22.06
CA VAL A 42 -16.56 5.74 21.07
C VAL A 42 -16.46 7.15 20.50
N THR A 43 -15.29 7.77 20.63
CA THR A 43 -15.03 9.14 20.19
C THR A 43 -13.81 9.19 19.28
N PHE A 44 -13.93 9.83 18.14
CA PHE A 44 -12.83 10.10 17.23
C PHE A 44 -12.18 11.45 17.59
N GLU A 45 -10.87 11.50 17.56
CA GLU A 45 -10.12 12.72 17.82
C GLU A 45 -10.58 13.86 16.88
N GLY A 46 -10.78 15.07 17.45
CA GLY A 46 -11.29 16.23 16.70
C GLY A 46 -12.79 16.20 16.39
N ILE A 47 -13.52 15.14 16.76
CA ILE A 47 -14.97 15.04 16.60
C ILE A 47 -15.63 15.14 17.98
N SER A 48 -16.48 16.14 18.15
CA SER A 48 -17.09 16.47 19.45
C SER A 48 -18.22 15.52 19.88
N VAL A 49 -18.80 14.77 18.95
CA VAL A 49 -19.93 13.88 19.21
C VAL A 49 -19.48 12.44 19.09
N PRO A 50 -19.76 11.60 20.12
CA PRO A 50 -19.49 10.16 20.03
C PRO A 50 -20.24 9.52 18.87
N VAL A 51 -19.60 8.51 18.25
CA VAL A 51 -20.23 7.74 17.18
C VAL A 51 -21.06 6.59 17.73
N THR A 52 -22.10 6.21 16.99
CA THR A 52 -22.94 5.07 17.34
C THR A 52 -22.21 3.76 17.04
N VAL A 53 -22.14 2.87 18.02
CA VAL A 53 -21.65 1.51 17.85
C VAL A 53 -22.67 0.70 17.05
N LYS A 54 -22.27 0.18 15.91
CA LYS A 54 -23.12 -0.66 15.06
C LYS A 54 -23.21 -2.06 15.58
N GLU A 55 -22.07 -2.67 15.82
CA GLU A 55 -21.94 -4.02 16.33
C GLU A 55 -20.88 -4.08 17.43
N ILE A 56 -21.09 -4.94 18.41
CA ILE A 56 -20.13 -5.22 19.47
C ILE A 56 -20.15 -6.71 19.83
N THR A 57 -18.97 -7.26 19.96
CA THR A 57 -18.73 -8.58 20.54
C THR A 57 -17.65 -8.45 21.61
N THR A 58 -17.37 -9.51 22.32
CA THR A 58 -16.28 -9.50 23.32
C THR A 58 -14.90 -9.19 22.74
N THR A 59 -14.75 -9.31 21.41
CA THR A 59 -13.45 -9.14 20.68
C THR A 59 -13.51 -8.15 19.54
N SER A 60 -14.64 -7.54 19.25
CA SER A 60 -14.77 -6.57 18.15
C SER A 60 -15.79 -5.47 18.41
N ILE A 61 -15.51 -4.27 17.87
CA ILE A 61 -16.43 -3.13 17.85
C ILE A 61 -16.42 -2.55 16.46
N THR A 62 -17.59 -2.48 15.81
CA THR A 62 -17.78 -1.88 14.50
C THR A 62 -18.48 -0.53 14.60
N VAL A 63 -17.89 0.48 13.97
CA VAL A 63 -18.43 1.83 13.89
C VAL A 63 -18.30 2.40 12.49
N THR A 64 -18.99 3.49 12.20
CA THR A 64 -18.79 4.28 10.98
C THR A 64 -17.85 5.44 11.28
N VAL A 65 -16.83 5.63 10.46
CA VAL A 65 -15.94 6.80 10.53
C VAL A 65 -16.74 8.07 10.30
N PRO A 66 -16.72 9.02 11.24
CA PRO A 66 -17.55 10.23 11.14
C PRO A 66 -17.06 11.18 10.04
N GLN A 67 -17.99 11.98 9.52
CA GLN A 67 -17.64 13.06 8.62
C GLN A 67 -16.79 14.10 9.35
N GLY A 68 -15.82 14.67 8.64
CA GLY A 68 -14.90 15.67 9.21
C GLY A 68 -13.74 15.10 10.02
N PHE A 69 -13.61 13.78 10.15
CA PHE A 69 -12.43 13.17 10.78
C PHE A 69 -11.20 13.40 9.91
N ASN A 70 -10.18 14.05 10.47
CA ASN A 70 -8.94 14.42 9.78
C ASN A 70 -7.71 13.62 10.25
N GLY A 71 -7.94 12.47 10.85
CA GLY A 71 -6.88 11.65 11.43
C GLY A 71 -6.73 11.87 12.92
N GLY A 72 -6.16 10.90 13.59
CA GLY A 72 -5.99 10.88 15.02
C GLY A 72 -6.35 9.52 15.63
N LYS A 73 -6.44 9.49 16.94
CA LYS A 73 -6.83 8.30 17.70
C LYS A 73 -8.34 8.20 17.85
N VAL A 74 -8.77 7.00 18.15
CA VAL A 74 -10.14 6.72 18.63
C VAL A 74 -10.06 6.33 20.09
N THR A 75 -10.85 6.99 20.92
CA THR A 75 -10.94 6.74 22.35
C THR A 75 -12.23 6.01 22.66
N MET A 76 -12.14 4.94 23.42
CA MET A 76 -13.26 4.15 23.91
C MET A 76 -13.34 4.22 25.43
N VAL A 77 -14.48 4.61 25.95
CA VAL A 77 -14.77 4.64 27.38
C VAL A 77 -15.82 3.58 27.67
N PHE A 78 -15.47 2.62 28.50
CA PHE A 78 -16.35 1.53 28.91
C PHE A 78 -16.94 1.81 30.28
N GLU A 79 -18.23 1.52 30.44
CA GLU A 79 -18.91 1.68 31.73
C GLU A 79 -18.23 0.83 32.82
N GLY A 80 -17.96 1.45 33.96
CA GLY A 80 -17.28 0.79 35.07
C GLY A 80 -15.78 0.58 34.93
N ILE A 81 -15.18 1.02 33.80
CA ILE A 81 -13.72 1.00 33.57
C ILE A 81 -13.18 2.42 33.69
N ALA A 82 -12.26 2.63 34.63
CA ALA A 82 -11.75 3.97 34.94
C ALA A 82 -10.84 4.58 33.85
N GLN A 83 -10.15 3.74 33.11
CA GLN A 83 -9.21 4.19 32.09
C GLN A 83 -9.79 4.00 30.69
N PRO A 84 -9.77 5.04 29.84
CA PRO A 84 -10.14 4.89 28.45
C PRO A 84 -9.12 4.03 27.70
N VAL A 85 -9.59 3.38 26.65
CA VAL A 85 -8.76 2.62 25.71
C VAL A 85 -8.60 3.44 24.44
N GLU A 86 -7.38 3.55 23.94
CA GLU A 86 -7.08 4.29 22.71
C GLU A 86 -6.58 3.36 21.61
N SER A 87 -6.96 3.67 20.39
CA SER A 87 -6.41 3.03 19.21
C SER A 87 -5.02 3.62 18.84
N ASP A 88 -4.32 2.96 17.93
CA ASP A 88 -3.27 3.60 17.17
C ASP A 88 -3.83 4.75 16.31
N MET A 89 -2.93 5.57 15.77
CA MET A 89 -3.29 6.67 14.87
C MET A 89 -3.96 6.15 13.61
N LEU A 90 -5.15 6.67 13.32
CA LEU A 90 -5.83 6.46 12.05
C LEU A 90 -5.55 7.62 11.10
N GLN A 91 -5.31 7.32 9.84
CA GLN A 91 -5.02 8.32 8.81
C GLN A 91 -6.19 8.42 7.83
N PRO A 92 -6.69 9.62 7.52
CA PRO A 92 -7.77 9.77 6.56
C PRO A 92 -7.26 9.55 5.15
N LEU A 93 -7.98 8.76 4.37
CA LEU A 93 -7.76 8.69 2.93
C LEU A 93 -8.26 9.99 2.29
N PRO A 94 -7.46 10.68 1.49
CA PRO A 94 -7.89 11.88 0.79
C PRO A 94 -9.13 11.61 -0.08
N VAL A 95 -10.07 12.55 -0.08
CA VAL A 95 -11.30 12.44 -0.89
C VAL A 95 -11.01 12.74 -2.35
N ASP A 96 -10.09 13.68 -2.59
CA ASP A 96 -9.65 14.13 -3.90
C ASP A 96 -8.13 14.27 -3.94
N GLY A 97 -7.58 14.28 -5.15
CA GLY A 97 -6.16 14.49 -5.40
C GLY A 97 -5.36 13.20 -5.57
N ASP A 98 -4.05 13.31 -5.40
CA ASP A 98 -3.13 12.20 -5.56
C ASP A 98 -3.15 11.29 -4.33
N ILE A 99 -3.67 10.08 -4.53
CA ILE A 99 -3.70 9.04 -3.50
C ILE A 99 -2.58 8.00 -3.65
N SER A 100 -1.66 8.19 -4.57
CA SER A 100 -0.61 7.21 -4.89
C SER A 100 0.13 6.70 -3.66
N GLN A 101 0.53 7.60 -2.77
CA GLN A 101 1.27 7.24 -1.54
C GLN A 101 0.49 6.35 -0.57
N TYR A 102 -0.84 6.28 -0.68
CA TYR A 102 -1.70 5.49 0.19
C TYR A 102 -2.10 4.15 -0.41
N VAL A 103 -1.96 3.99 -1.72
CA VAL A 103 -2.46 2.81 -2.43
C VAL A 103 -1.39 2.09 -3.25
N LEU A 104 -0.25 2.71 -3.46
CA LEU A 104 0.90 2.14 -4.16
C LEU A 104 2.15 2.23 -3.30
N MET A 105 2.93 1.17 -3.34
CA MET A 105 4.24 1.11 -2.71
C MET A 105 5.31 1.40 -3.73
N ASN A 106 6.36 2.10 -3.32
CA ASN A 106 7.53 2.28 -4.18
C ASN A 106 7.14 2.73 -5.60
N TYR A 107 6.30 3.76 -5.69
CA TYR A 107 5.61 4.16 -6.91
C TYR A 107 6.30 5.31 -7.67
N LYS A 108 7.34 5.88 -7.08
CA LYS A 108 8.09 7.01 -7.67
C LYS A 108 9.58 6.87 -7.43
N GLN A 109 10.37 7.52 -8.25
CA GLN A 109 11.82 7.63 -8.07
C GLN A 109 12.21 8.44 -6.82
N PRO A 110 13.30 8.06 -6.15
CA PRO A 110 14.11 6.86 -6.38
C PRO A 110 13.38 5.62 -5.88
N PHE A 111 13.35 4.57 -6.70
CA PHE A 111 12.69 3.33 -6.30
C PHE A 111 13.54 2.54 -5.29
N GLU A 112 12.90 1.92 -4.33
CA GLU A 112 13.53 0.99 -3.41
C GLU A 112 13.76 -0.37 -4.07
N TYR A 113 14.82 -1.04 -3.72
CA TYR A 113 15.18 -2.36 -4.24
C TYR A 113 15.44 -3.39 -3.15
N VAL A 114 15.22 -4.65 -3.48
CA VAL A 114 15.49 -5.78 -2.60
C VAL A 114 16.92 -6.24 -2.83
N LYS A 115 17.69 -6.29 -1.75
CA LYS A 115 19.02 -6.89 -1.75
C LYS A 115 18.91 -8.40 -1.58
N GLU A 116 18.88 -9.15 -2.67
CA GLU A 116 18.97 -10.60 -2.63
C GLU A 116 20.36 -11.04 -3.09
N GLY A 117 21.04 -11.85 -2.29
CA GLY A 117 22.25 -12.56 -2.67
C GLY A 117 23.52 -11.74 -2.86
N GLY A 118 23.61 -10.56 -2.25
CA GLY A 118 24.72 -9.66 -2.36
C GLY A 118 24.31 -8.23 -2.59
N ASP A 119 25.25 -7.33 -2.69
CA ASP A 119 24.96 -5.90 -2.66
C ASP A 119 24.00 -5.36 -3.72
N LYS A 120 23.75 -6.08 -4.79
CA LYS A 120 22.94 -5.60 -5.90
C LYS A 120 22.09 -6.66 -6.59
N GLY A 121 21.98 -7.79 -5.97
CA GLY A 121 20.97 -8.82 -6.10
C GLY A 121 20.63 -9.34 -7.46
N PHE A 122 21.15 -8.99 -8.59
CA PHE A 122 20.53 -9.52 -9.78
C PHE A 122 21.36 -9.60 -11.03
N HIS A 123 22.33 -8.77 -11.24
CA HIS A 123 22.91 -8.71 -12.56
C HIS A 123 24.41 -8.44 -12.59
N LYS A 124 25.03 -8.94 -13.66
CA LYS A 124 26.36 -8.56 -14.10
C LYS A 124 26.63 -7.08 -13.82
N LYS A 125 27.61 -6.79 -12.97
CA LYS A 125 28.09 -5.44 -12.67
C LYS A 125 27.28 -4.60 -11.67
N GLY A 126 26.32 -5.14 -10.99
CA GLY A 126 25.64 -4.40 -9.93
C GLY A 126 24.84 -3.18 -10.40
N GLU A 127 24.35 -3.20 -11.62
CA GLU A 127 23.54 -2.12 -12.20
C GLU A 127 22.05 -2.38 -12.11
N TRP A 128 21.65 -3.58 -11.70
CA TRP A 128 20.28 -4.05 -11.71
C TRP A 128 19.88 -4.65 -10.38
N ALA A 129 18.67 -4.39 -9.95
CA ALA A 129 18.10 -4.95 -8.74
C ALA A 129 16.59 -5.18 -8.89
N LYS A 130 16.03 -6.08 -8.09
CA LYS A 130 14.61 -6.33 -8.02
C LYS A 130 13.90 -5.17 -7.33
N ALA A 131 12.82 -4.66 -7.92
CA ALA A 131 12.02 -3.63 -7.30
C ALA A 131 11.33 -4.13 -6.03
N ALA A 132 11.51 -3.45 -4.93
CA ALA A 132 10.77 -3.73 -3.72
C ALA A 132 9.28 -3.50 -3.95
N TYR A 133 8.42 -4.36 -3.38
CA TYR A 133 6.96 -4.27 -3.45
C TYR A 133 6.31 -4.46 -4.83
N TRP A 134 7.10 -4.68 -5.88
CA TRP A 134 6.58 -4.97 -7.21
C TRP A 134 6.63 -6.47 -7.51
N ILE A 135 5.56 -6.99 -8.06
CA ILE A 135 5.47 -8.38 -8.50
C ILE A 135 5.82 -8.41 -9.97
N VAL A 136 6.81 -9.23 -10.30
CA VAL A 136 7.25 -9.47 -11.68
C VAL A 136 6.81 -10.88 -12.07
N GLN A 137 6.02 -10.98 -13.12
CA GLN A 137 5.48 -12.24 -13.61
C GLN A 137 5.90 -12.47 -15.06
N ASN A 138 6.15 -13.75 -15.38
CA ASN A 138 6.58 -14.21 -16.69
C ASN A 138 7.91 -13.64 -17.18
N SER A 139 8.68 -13.08 -16.28
CA SER A 139 10.05 -12.77 -16.58
C SER A 139 10.87 -14.06 -16.42
N ASN A 140 11.54 -14.49 -17.43
CA ASN A 140 12.64 -15.43 -17.24
C ASN A 140 13.85 -14.64 -16.74
N LEU A 141 13.68 -14.07 -15.58
CA LEU A 141 14.75 -13.45 -14.81
C LEU A 141 15.66 -14.57 -14.28
N THR A 142 16.21 -15.34 -15.14
CA THR A 142 17.43 -16.03 -14.78
C THR A 142 18.51 -14.98 -14.81
N ALA A 143 18.86 -14.53 -13.65
CA ALA A 143 20.15 -13.88 -13.40
C ALA A 143 21.22 -14.82 -13.96
N GLY A 144 21.50 -14.71 -15.20
CA GLY A 144 22.34 -15.69 -15.87
C GLY A 144 23.07 -15.02 -17.00
N GLU A 145 24.28 -15.32 -17.05
CA GLU A 145 25.21 -15.04 -18.10
C GLU A 145 24.55 -15.12 -19.49
N GLY A 146 24.26 -13.99 -20.10
CA GLY A 146 23.90 -13.90 -21.51
C GLY A 146 22.52 -14.43 -21.91
N GLY A 147 21.60 -14.58 -21.00
CA GLY A 147 20.23 -14.96 -21.30
C GLY A 147 19.30 -13.78 -21.45
N ALA A 148 18.45 -13.79 -22.45
CA ALA A 148 17.40 -12.82 -22.65
C ALA A 148 16.49 -12.79 -21.43
N ALA A 149 16.58 -11.76 -20.68
CA ALA A 149 15.64 -11.50 -19.63
C ALA A 149 14.97 -10.20 -19.92
N VAL A 150 13.65 -10.22 -19.94
CA VAL A 150 12.88 -9.01 -19.69
C VAL A 150 12.99 -8.80 -18.20
N ASP A 151 13.86 -7.94 -17.80
CA ASP A 151 14.01 -7.56 -16.42
C ASP A 151 13.32 -6.24 -16.17
N LEU A 152 12.34 -6.28 -15.31
CA LEU A 152 11.99 -5.09 -14.57
C LEU A 152 13.02 -4.95 -13.47
N ALA A 153 13.97 -4.15 -13.76
CA ALA A 153 15.07 -3.96 -12.88
C ALA A 153 15.32 -2.47 -12.68
N PHE A 154 15.82 -2.15 -11.52
CA PHE A 154 16.40 -0.84 -11.31
C PHE A 154 17.69 -0.74 -12.08
N LYS A 155 17.76 0.23 -12.94
CA LYS A 155 19.03 0.65 -13.48
C LYS A 155 19.38 2.00 -12.90
N THR A 156 20.46 2.04 -12.16
CA THR A 156 20.95 3.24 -11.50
C THR A 156 21.43 4.33 -12.45
N LYS A 157 21.44 4.05 -13.76
CA LYS A 157 21.97 4.97 -14.78
C LYS A 157 20.94 5.52 -15.75
N TYR A 158 19.69 5.10 -15.67
CA TYR A 158 18.66 5.54 -16.61
C TYR A 158 17.50 6.24 -15.92
N GLY A 159 16.99 7.24 -16.54
CA GLY A 159 16.04 8.18 -16.03
C GLY A 159 16.54 9.59 -16.27
N ASP A 160 16.09 10.52 -15.53
CA ASP A 160 16.53 11.93 -15.58
C ASP A 160 17.96 12.18 -15.03
N GLY A 161 18.75 11.12 -14.87
CA GLY A 161 20.15 11.17 -14.43
C GLY A 161 20.33 11.17 -12.92
N SER A 162 19.27 11.10 -12.15
CA SER A 162 19.40 11.20 -10.70
C SER A 162 19.43 9.86 -10.00
N ASP A 163 18.55 8.94 -10.19
CA ASP A 163 18.54 7.72 -9.36
C ASP A 163 17.61 6.64 -9.89
N ALA A 164 17.86 5.45 -9.47
CA ALA A 164 17.14 4.22 -9.71
C ALA A 164 15.75 4.35 -10.35
N GLY A 165 15.68 4.32 -11.65
CA GLY A 165 14.46 4.24 -12.44
C GLY A 165 13.98 2.79 -12.57
N LEU A 166 12.69 2.57 -12.61
CA LEU A 166 12.12 1.28 -12.95
C LEU A 166 12.20 1.11 -14.47
N ALA A 167 12.95 0.14 -14.93
CA ALA A 167 13.16 -0.09 -16.35
C ALA A 167 12.72 -1.49 -16.76
N LEU A 168 11.98 -1.57 -17.86
CA LEU A 168 11.79 -2.78 -18.63
C LEU A 168 12.88 -2.83 -19.69
N GLN A 169 13.73 -3.82 -19.64
CA GLN A 169 14.76 -4.00 -20.64
C GLN A 169 14.72 -5.41 -21.22
N THR A 170 14.76 -5.48 -22.53
CA THR A 170 15.16 -6.71 -23.23
C THR A 170 16.67 -6.71 -23.35
N ASP A 171 17.27 -7.87 -23.16
CA ASP A 171 18.73 -7.99 -23.18
C ASP A 171 19.31 -7.64 -24.56
N TRP A 172 20.54 -7.20 -24.57
CA TRP A 172 21.27 -6.82 -25.77
C TRP A 172 21.40 -7.97 -26.75
N GLY A 173 20.87 -7.78 -27.96
CA GLY A 173 21.05 -8.70 -29.05
C GLY A 173 20.00 -9.78 -29.22
N PHE A 174 18.86 -9.67 -28.61
CA PHE A 174 17.82 -10.68 -28.72
C PHE A 174 16.84 -10.45 -29.86
N ASP A 175 16.73 -11.50 -30.66
CA ASP A 175 15.74 -11.62 -31.73
C ASP A 175 14.35 -12.08 -31.24
N ASN A 176 14.21 -12.32 -29.94
CA ASN A 176 12.96 -12.79 -29.33
C ASN A 176 12.56 -11.92 -28.13
N PRO A 177 11.88 -10.82 -28.34
CA PRO A 177 11.29 -10.07 -27.25
C PRO A 177 10.27 -10.93 -26.51
N LYS A 178 10.33 -10.98 -25.19
CA LYS A 178 9.28 -11.59 -24.39
C LYS A 178 8.05 -10.72 -24.44
N ASN A 179 6.97 -11.29 -24.92
CA ASN A 179 5.74 -10.55 -25.20
C ASN A 179 4.75 -10.52 -24.04
N ASP A 180 5.06 -11.12 -22.90
CA ASP A 180 4.10 -11.35 -21.82
C ASP A 180 4.60 -10.97 -20.42
N GLY A 181 5.67 -10.22 -20.35
CA GLY A 181 6.21 -9.71 -19.09
C GLY A 181 5.23 -8.74 -18.41
N LYS A 182 4.97 -8.96 -17.13
CA LYS A 182 4.09 -8.09 -16.33
C LYS A 182 4.79 -7.64 -15.07
N VAL A 183 4.56 -6.39 -14.74
CA VAL A 183 4.91 -5.82 -13.46
C VAL A 183 3.67 -5.19 -12.86
N TYR A 184 3.39 -5.52 -11.63
CA TYR A 184 2.19 -5.02 -11.01
C TYR A 184 2.28 -4.97 -9.49
N GLN A 185 1.39 -4.20 -8.92
CA GLN A 185 0.99 -4.25 -7.53
C GLN A 185 -0.51 -4.47 -7.46
N THR A 186 -0.95 -5.05 -6.35
CA THR A 186 -2.38 -5.14 -6.04
C THR A 186 -2.70 -4.11 -4.97
N SER A 187 -3.72 -3.32 -5.22
CA SER A 187 -4.23 -2.34 -4.28
C SER A 187 -5.74 -2.46 -4.15
N HIS A 188 -6.26 -2.14 -2.98
CA HIS A 188 -7.69 -2.12 -2.73
C HIS A 188 -8.22 -0.70 -2.83
N LEU A 189 -8.99 -0.43 -3.87
CA LEU A 189 -9.67 0.84 -4.06
C LEU A 189 -11.17 0.67 -3.83
N GLN A 190 -11.78 1.61 -3.15
CA GLN A 190 -13.24 1.66 -3.05
C GLN A 190 -13.85 2.00 -4.41
N LYS A 191 -15.13 1.65 -4.60
CA LYS A 191 -15.86 2.04 -5.80
C LYS A 191 -15.76 3.56 -6.03
N GLY A 192 -15.25 3.95 -7.21
CA GLY A 192 -15.00 5.36 -7.54
C GLY A 192 -14.52 5.51 -8.97
N LYS A 193 -14.20 6.75 -9.33
CA LYS A 193 -13.54 7.09 -10.59
C LYS A 193 -12.10 7.45 -10.29
N TYR A 194 -11.18 6.77 -10.94
CA TYR A 194 -9.76 6.98 -10.75
C TYR A 194 -9.09 7.29 -12.08
N LYS A 195 -8.03 8.08 -12.01
CA LYS A 195 -7.13 8.32 -13.12
C LYS A 195 -5.75 7.80 -12.74
N LEU A 196 -5.27 6.82 -13.49
CA LEU A 196 -3.88 6.39 -13.40
C LEU A 196 -3.04 7.24 -14.34
N THR A 197 -1.91 7.73 -13.85
CA THR A 197 -0.91 8.45 -14.64
C THR A 197 0.43 7.78 -14.44
N ALA A 198 1.10 7.43 -15.52
CA ALA A 198 2.44 6.88 -15.50
C ALA A 198 3.33 7.70 -16.42
N HIS A 199 4.58 7.94 -16.01
CA HIS A 199 5.61 8.51 -16.87
C HIS A 199 6.44 7.37 -17.43
N VAL A 200 6.42 7.21 -18.73
CA VAL A 200 7.11 6.14 -19.44
C VAL A 200 8.09 6.78 -20.44
N TYR A 201 9.32 6.32 -20.42
CA TYR A 201 10.36 6.77 -21.33
C TYR A 201 10.85 5.60 -22.19
N GLU A 202 11.04 5.84 -23.46
CA GLU A 202 11.75 4.95 -24.35
C GLU A 202 13.22 5.37 -24.40
N TYR A 203 14.10 4.41 -24.18
CA TYR A 203 15.53 4.72 -24.11
C TYR A 203 16.30 4.50 -25.41
N ASP A 204 15.95 3.51 -26.23
CA ASP A 204 16.81 3.06 -27.35
C ASP A 204 16.14 3.12 -28.73
N GLY A 205 15.00 3.76 -28.88
CA GLY A 205 14.41 4.07 -30.20
C GLY A 205 14.03 2.87 -31.09
N ARG A 206 13.95 1.64 -30.49
CA ARG A 206 13.67 0.42 -31.26
C ARG A 206 12.18 0.03 -31.27
N GLY A 207 11.37 0.89 -30.77
CA GLY A 207 9.95 0.64 -30.65
C GLY A 207 9.59 -0.29 -29.48
N PHE A 208 8.69 0.20 -28.66
CA PHE A 208 8.12 -0.54 -27.52
C PHE A 208 6.60 -0.53 -27.67
N THR A 209 6.01 -1.68 -27.52
CA THR A 209 4.57 -1.79 -27.36
C THR A 209 4.26 -2.27 -25.95
N GLY A 210 3.63 -1.42 -25.19
CA GLY A 210 3.22 -1.73 -23.84
C GLY A 210 1.89 -1.06 -23.51
N TYR A 211 1.29 -1.49 -22.42
CA TYR A 211 0.10 -0.86 -21.89
C TYR A 211 0.15 -0.81 -20.37
N VAL A 212 -0.51 0.17 -19.83
CA VAL A 212 -0.80 0.27 -18.41
C VAL A 212 -2.25 -0.15 -18.22
N ALA A 213 -2.47 -1.09 -17.30
CA ALA A 213 -3.80 -1.62 -17.01
C ALA A 213 -4.12 -1.50 -15.52
N VAL A 214 -5.40 -1.28 -15.22
CA VAL A 214 -5.97 -1.23 -13.87
C VAL A 214 -7.03 -2.30 -13.73
#